data_e0c7ad3f7a654329a20d4100650340b8
#
_entry.id   e0c7ad3f7a654329a20d4100650340b8
#
_cell.length_a   1.000
_cell.length_b   1.000
_cell.length_c   1.000
_cell.angle_alpha   90.00
_cell.angle_beta   90.00
_cell.angle_gamma   90.00
#
_symmetry.space_group_name_H-M   'P 1'
#
loop_
_entity.id
_entity.type
_entity.pdbx_description
1 polymer ?
#
loop_
_entity_poly.entity_id
_entity_poly.type
_entity_poly.pdbx_seq_one_letter_code
_entity_poly.pdbx_strand_id
1 'polypeptide(L)'
;MASAVAGLEPAALWENFAALSRIPRPSKQEEQVLAWLKTFADARGLKWQQDETGNIIVRRPGSGGGEAASRVVIQSHVDMVCEKNSDVEHDFSRDPIRLLRDGDWLTADGTTLGADNGIGVATALALLEMGGDARLPPLECLFTVDEETGLTGAFALDGALLQGRTLLNLDTEEWGAICIGCAGGGDSELALPVAREASPGDFLSFQLSVEGLMGGHSGVNIHEYRANAIVLLASLLEPLATIGARLVSVRGGDKTNAIPREAFATLLLPPAAMADAQIAVGARTAALQAEFGTLETALRVTLAGLDAAPAECLSAGAQTSLLGLLRALPHGVLKYSHAIPGLVETSNNLASVAPDGGHYRIVCSSRSSIMEALEDVRDRIATIAALCGATATRSSSYPGWQPDPTSPVLKRLKRIYAEQLGEAPEVGAIHAGLECGVIGERAPGMDMVSFGPTITGAHSPDERVEIPTVAKFWNLLLALLADMAEA
;
A
#
# COMPACT_ATOMS: atom_id res chain seq x y z
N MET A 1 -34.09 -15.73 -9.49
CA MET A 1 -33.83 -14.30 -9.33
C MET A 1 -33.09 -13.82 -10.57
N ALA A 2 -33.36 -12.62 -11.07
CA ALA A 2 -32.56 -12.04 -12.17
C ALA A 2 -31.09 -11.88 -11.68
N SER A 3 -30.12 -12.10 -12.59
CA SER A 3 -28.69 -11.88 -12.27
C SER A 3 -28.47 -10.41 -11.90
N ALA A 4 -27.66 -10.13 -10.87
CA ALA A 4 -27.35 -8.76 -10.46
C ALA A 4 -26.71 -7.94 -11.59
N VAL A 5 -26.09 -8.61 -12.56
CA VAL A 5 -25.43 -7.99 -13.73
C VAL A 5 -26.31 -7.97 -14.99
N ALA A 6 -27.56 -8.44 -14.91
CA ALA A 6 -28.46 -8.50 -16.07
C ALA A 6 -28.73 -7.09 -16.64
N GLY A 7 -28.53 -6.93 -17.95
CA GLY A 7 -28.74 -5.66 -18.67
C GLY A 7 -27.69 -4.58 -18.41
N LEU A 8 -26.57 -4.94 -17.78
CA LEU A 8 -25.41 -4.05 -17.67
C LEU A 8 -24.57 -4.09 -18.96
N GLU A 9 -24.03 -2.94 -19.33
CA GLU A 9 -23.13 -2.80 -20.49
C GLU A 9 -21.73 -2.35 -20.02
N PRO A 10 -20.65 -2.89 -20.62
CA PRO A 10 -20.66 -3.89 -21.70
C PRO A 10 -20.98 -5.30 -21.18
N ALA A 11 -21.92 -5.99 -21.85
CA ALA A 11 -22.45 -7.27 -21.39
C ALA A 11 -21.36 -8.33 -21.17
N ALA A 12 -20.44 -8.49 -22.14
CA ALA A 12 -19.36 -9.49 -22.04
C ALA A 12 -18.46 -9.30 -20.80
N LEU A 13 -18.14 -8.06 -20.43
CA LEU A 13 -17.36 -7.76 -19.22
C LEU A 13 -18.13 -8.20 -17.98
N TRP A 14 -19.38 -7.81 -17.84
CA TRP A 14 -20.20 -8.13 -16.67
C TRP A 14 -20.53 -9.63 -16.55
N GLU A 15 -20.70 -10.32 -17.69
CA GLU A 15 -20.89 -11.78 -17.71
C GLU A 15 -19.63 -12.50 -17.25
N ASN A 16 -18.43 -12.03 -17.68
CA ASN A 16 -17.14 -12.57 -17.22
C ASN A 16 -16.93 -12.26 -15.74
N PHE A 17 -17.25 -11.07 -15.24
CA PHE A 17 -17.18 -10.75 -13.84
C PHE A 17 -18.10 -11.65 -12.98
N ALA A 18 -19.35 -11.84 -13.42
CA ALA A 18 -20.28 -12.75 -12.73
C ALA A 18 -19.84 -14.21 -12.79
N ALA A 19 -19.13 -14.64 -13.83
CA ALA A 19 -18.57 -15.98 -13.91
C ALA A 19 -17.38 -16.13 -12.94
N LEU A 20 -16.48 -15.14 -12.92
CA LEU A 20 -15.34 -15.06 -12.01
C LEU A 20 -15.78 -15.07 -10.54
N SER A 21 -16.81 -14.32 -10.18
CA SER A 21 -17.36 -14.24 -8.81
C SER A 21 -17.91 -15.58 -8.27
N ARG A 22 -18.10 -16.59 -9.15
CA ARG A 22 -18.50 -17.94 -8.75
C ARG A 22 -17.32 -18.82 -8.40
N ILE A 23 -16.09 -18.37 -8.62
CA ILE A 23 -14.87 -19.16 -8.49
C ILE A 23 -14.11 -18.65 -7.27
N PRO A 24 -13.90 -19.48 -6.24
CA PRO A 24 -13.02 -19.18 -5.13
C PRO A 24 -11.61 -18.81 -5.62
N ARG A 25 -11.10 -17.67 -5.15
CA ARG A 25 -9.79 -17.16 -5.54
C ARG A 25 -9.06 -16.37 -4.44
N PRO A 26 -9.05 -16.88 -3.19
CA PRO A 26 -8.24 -16.26 -2.15
C PRO A 26 -6.76 -16.23 -2.56
N SER A 27 -6.03 -15.21 -2.13
CA SER A 27 -4.57 -15.16 -2.31
C SER A 27 -3.90 -16.45 -1.84
N LYS A 28 -2.96 -16.98 -2.62
CA LYS A 28 -2.28 -18.29 -2.42
C LYS A 28 -3.17 -19.54 -2.56
N GLN A 29 -4.39 -19.39 -3.06
CA GLN A 29 -5.34 -20.49 -3.32
C GLN A 29 -6.06 -20.28 -4.66
N GLU A 30 -5.33 -19.84 -5.69
CA GLU A 30 -5.88 -19.44 -7.00
C GLU A 30 -6.03 -20.60 -7.99
N GLU A 31 -5.78 -21.85 -7.58
CA GLU A 31 -5.77 -23.01 -8.50
C GLU A 31 -7.06 -23.14 -9.30
N GLN A 32 -8.22 -22.82 -8.69
CA GLN A 32 -9.51 -22.94 -9.36
C GLN A 32 -9.69 -21.90 -10.47
N VAL A 33 -9.34 -20.64 -10.20
CA VAL A 33 -9.44 -19.57 -11.19
C VAL A 33 -8.40 -19.75 -12.30
N LEU A 34 -7.19 -20.22 -11.98
CA LEU A 34 -6.16 -20.52 -12.98
C LEU A 34 -6.60 -21.67 -13.91
N ALA A 35 -7.21 -22.73 -13.39
CA ALA A 35 -7.78 -23.82 -14.19
C ALA A 35 -8.91 -23.31 -15.08
N TRP A 36 -9.76 -22.42 -14.58
CA TRP A 36 -10.85 -21.82 -15.34
C TRP A 36 -10.30 -20.92 -16.47
N LEU A 37 -9.28 -20.09 -16.23
CA LEU A 37 -8.64 -19.24 -17.25
C LEU A 37 -8.07 -20.09 -18.40
N LYS A 38 -7.39 -21.20 -18.10
CA LYS A 38 -6.89 -22.13 -19.12
C LYS A 38 -8.01 -22.72 -19.96
N THR A 39 -9.09 -23.17 -19.30
CA THR A 39 -10.29 -23.70 -19.97
C THR A 39 -10.95 -22.65 -20.86
N PHE A 40 -11.01 -21.39 -20.37
CA PHE A 40 -11.51 -20.25 -21.14
C PHE A 40 -10.68 -20.00 -22.42
N ALA A 41 -9.37 -20.02 -22.31
CA ALA A 41 -8.46 -19.84 -23.43
C ALA A 41 -8.53 -21.00 -24.44
N ASP A 42 -8.51 -22.24 -23.96
CA ASP A 42 -8.60 -23.45 -24.79
C ASP A 42 -9.91 -23.51 -25.59
N ALA A 43 -11.05 -23.19 -24.94
CA ALA A 43 -12.36 -23.15 -25.59
C ALA A 43 -12.43 -22.14 -26.76
N ARG A 44 -11.56 -21.13 -26.79
CA ARG A 44 -11.48 -20.09 -27.80
C ARG A 44 -10.29 -20.24 -28.76
N GLY A 45 -9.51 -21.32 -28.60
CA GLY A 45 -8.30 -21.57 -29.40
C GLY A 45 -7.19 -20.54 -29.19
N LEU A 46 -7.20 -19.85 -28.05
CA LEU A 46 -6.18 -18.87 -27.67
C LEU A 46 -4.94 -19.57 -27.12
N LYS A 47 -3.78 -19.05 -27.43
CA LYS A 47 -2.52 -19.56 -26.88
C LYS A 47 -2.31 -18.97 -25.50
N TRP A 48 -1.92 -19.80 -24.55
CA TRP A 48 -1.56 -19.37 -23.21
C TRP A 48 -0.24 -20.01 -22.73
N GLN A 49 0.41 -19.37 -21.78
CA GLN A 49 1.58 -19.87 -21.07
C GLN A 49 1.40 -19.58 -19.58
N GLN A 50 1.92 -20.46 -18.75
CA GLN A 50 1.96 -20.29 -17.29
C GLN A 50 3.42 -20.38 -16.86
N ASP A 51 3.84 -19.47 -15.98
CA ASP A 51 5.14 -19.55 -15.32
C ASP A 51 5.10 -20.50 -14.10
N GLU A 52 6.25 -20.67 -13.44
CA GLU A 52 6.40 -21.59 -12.31
C GLU A 52 5.63 -21.11 -11.07
N THR A 53 5.33 -19.81 -10.95
CA THR A 53 4.61 -19.23 -9.82
C THR A 53 3.10 -19.33 -9.97
N GLY A 54 2.62 -19.43 -11.21
CA GLY A 54 1.20 -19.54 -11.49
C GLY A 54 0.67 -18.44 -12.39
N ASN A 55 1.43 -17.38 -12.68
CA ASN A 55 1.00 -16.33 -13.59
C ASN A 55 0.65 -16.91 -14.95
N ILE A 56 -0.44 -16.42 -15.55
CA ILE A 56 -0.90 -16.87 -16.87
C ILE A 56 -0.85 -15.70 -17.85
N ILE A 57 -0.28 -15.94 -19.02
CA ILE A 57 -0.32 -15.01 -20.16
C ILE A 57 -1.15 -15.64 -21.26
N VAL A 58 -2.30 -15.02 -21.59
CA VAL A 58 -3.16 -15.41 -22.72
C VAL A 58 -2.94 -14.45 -23.87
N ARG A 59 -2.69 -15.00 -25.08
CA ARG A 59 -2.36 -14.21 -26.27
C ARG A 59 -3.49 -14.24 -27.30
N ARG A 60 -3.83 -13.04 -27.78
CA ARG A 60 -4.74 -12.82 -28.89
C ARG A 60 -4.01 -12.13 -30.06
N PRO A 61 -4.15 -12.59 -31.32
CA PRO A 61 -3.65 -11.87 -32.49
C PRO A 61 -4.36 -10.50 -32.64
N GLY A 62 -3.70 -9.56 -33.29
CA GLY A 62 -4.35 -8.32 -33.70
C GLY A 62 -5.51 -8.57 -34.66
N SER A 63 -6.41 -7.62 -34.79
CA SER A 63 -7.60 -7.72 -35.65
C SER A 63 -8.06 -6.34 -36.14
N GLY A 64 -8.99 -6.33 -37.12
CA GLY A 64 -9.61 -5.11 -37.64
C GLY A 64 -8.61 -4.10 -38.22
N GLY A 65 -7.49 -4.56 -38.77
CA GLY A 65 -6.40 -3.74 -39.29
C GLY A 65 -5.22 -3.54 -38.33
N GLY A 66 -5.31 -4.07 -37.12
CA GLY A 66 -4.25 -3.96 -36.11
C GLY A 66 -3.27 -5.17 -36.05
N GLU A 67 -3.31 -6.06 -37.04
CA GLU A 67 -2.53 -7.33 -37.02
C GLU A 67 -1.00 -7.12 -36.99
N ALA A 68 -0.54 -6.03 -37.59
CA ALA A 68 0.87 -5.67 -37.66
C ALA A 68 1.33 -4.68 -36.58
N ALA A 69 0.40 -4.19 -35.75
CA ALA A 69 0.72 -3.22 -34.71
C ALA A 69 1.59 -3.83 -33.60
N SER A 70 2.24 -2.97 -32.84
CA SER A 70 3.01 -3.38 -31.66
C SER A 70 2.12 -4.05 -30.63
N ARG A 71 2.62 -5.12 -30.00
CA ARG A 71 1.91 -5.88 -28.98
C ARG A 71 1.71 -5.05 -27.70
N VAL A 72 0.52 -5.16 -27.13
CA VAL A 72 0.16 -4.51 -25.87
C VAL A 72 -0.09 -5.54 -24.78
N VAL A 73 0.43 -5.30 -23.59
CA VAL A 73 0.19 -6.11 -22.40
C VAL A 73 -0.99 -5.48 -21.63
N ILE A 74 -2.01 -6.28 -21.34
CA ILE A 74 -3.12 -5.95 -20.42
C ILE A 74 -2.85 -6.72 -19.15
N GLN A 75 -2.74 -6.05 -18.01
CA GLN A 75 -2.37 -6.72 -16.77
C GLN A 75 -3.43 -6.50 -15.69
N SER A 76 -3.69 -7.58 -14.95
CA SER A 76 -4.57 -7.63 -13.78
C SER A 76 -4.20 -8.82 -12.89
N HIS A 77 -4.50 -8.76 -11.59
CA HIS A 77 -4.32 -9.89 -10.68
C HIS A 77 -5.60 -10.70 -10.49
N VAL A 78 -5.47 -12.01 -10.21
CA VAL A 78 -6.61 -12.93 -10.14
C VAL A 78 -7.11 -13.20 -8.74
N ASP A 79 -6.28 -13.00 -7.73
CA ASP A 79 -6.65 -13.19 -6.34
C ASP A 79 -7.54 -12.06 -5.83
N MET A 80 -8.01 -12.16 -4.61
CA MET A 80 -8.78 -11.13 -3.92
C MET A 80 -8.60 -11.25 -2.41
N VAL A 81 -8.73 -10.13 -1.70
CA VAL A 81 -8.88 -10.12 -0.24
C VAL A 81 -10.20 -10.76 0.16
N CYS A 82 -10.15 -11.63 1.17
CA CYS A 82 -11.27 -12.40 1.66
C CYS A 82 -11.70 -11.94 3.05
N GLU A 83 -12.61 -10.97 3.11
CA GLU A 83 -13.16 -10.41 4.35
C GLU A 83 -14.69 -10.54 4.36
N LYS A 84 -15.28 -10.75 5.54
CA LYS A 84 -16.73 -10.82 5.71
C LYS A 84 -17.17 -10.24 7.03
N ASN A 85 -18.43 -9.80 7.10
CA ASN A 85 -19.06 -9.44 8.36
C ASN A 85 -19.16 -10.63 9.31
N SER A 86 -19.06 -10.39 10.61
CA SER A 86 -19.00 -11.43 11.64
C SER A 86 -20.28 -12.28 11.75
N ASP A 87 -21.41 -11.78 11.26
CA ASP A 87 -22.72 -12.43 11.23
C ASP A 87 -23.01 -13.17 9.90
N VAL A 88 -22.08 -13.15 8.94
CA VAL A 88 -22.20 -13.80 7.63
C VAL A 88 -21.52 -15.16 7.65
N GLU A 89 -22.27 -16.22 7.31
CA GLU A 89 -21.71 -17.54 7.04
C GLU A 89 -21.25 -17.61 5.58
N HIS A 90 -19.95 -17.65 5.35
CA HIS A 90 -19.33 -17.78 4.04
C HIS A 90 -17.95 -18.45 4.17
N ASP A 91 -17.64 -19.35 3.26
CA ASP A 91 -16.35 -20.02 3.15
C ASP A 91 -15.71 -19.67 1.80
N PHE A 92 -14.76 -18.73 1.80
CA PHE A 92 -14.10 -18.24 0.59
C PHE A 92 -13.33 -19.32 -0.19
N SER A 93 -13.06 -20.48 0.39
CA SER A 93 -12.40 -21.59 -0.31
C SER A 93 -13.33 -22.39 -1.24
N ARG A 94 -14.66 -22.21 -1.11
CA ARG A 94 -15.66 -23.02 -1.85
C ARG A 94 -16.93 -22.27 -2.27
N ASP A 95 -17.33 -21.23 -1.51
CA ASP A 95 -18.61 -20.57 -1.75
C ASP A 95 -18.45 -19.43 -2.75
N PRO A 96 -19.38 -19.24 -3.70
CA PRO A 96 -19.35 -18.15 -4.66
C PRO A 96 -19.70 -16.81 -3.98
N ILE A 97 -19.09 -15.73 -4.43
CA ILE A 97 -19.48 -14.37 -4.02
C ILE A 97 -20.89 -14.08 -4.52
N ARG A 98 -21.77 -13.67 -3.62
CA ARG A 98 -23.14 -13.32 -3.92
C ARG A 98 -23.28 -11.86 -4.32
N LEU A 99 -23.36 -11.62 -5.62
CA LEU A 99 -23.48 -10.28 -6.17
C LEU A 99 -24.83 -9.64 -5.86
N LEU A 100 -24.81 -8.37 -5.44
CA LEU A 100 -25.98 -7.54 -5.21
C LEU A 100 -25.86 -6.24 -6.01
N ARG A 101 -26.97 -5.76 -6.55
CA ARG A 101 -27.05 -4.46 -7.21
C ARG A 101 -27.82 -3.47 -6.33
N ASP A 102 -27.20 -2.33 -6.03
CA ASP A 102 -27.78 -1.23 -5.30
C ASP A 102 -27.66 0.06 -6.14
N GLY A 103 -28.71 0.40 -6.85
CA GLY A 103 -28.73 1.54 -7.77
C GLY A 103 -27.64 1.44 -8.83
N ASP A 104 -26.72 2.39 -8.83
CA ASP A 104 -25.56 2.45 -9.75
C ASP A 104 -24.33 1.68 -9.23
N TRP A 105 -24.47 0.94 -8.14
CA TRP A 105 -23.40 0.16 -7.55
C TRP A 105 -23.65 -1.34 -7.64
N LEU A 106 -22.58 -2.11 -7.86
CA LEU A 106 -22.54 -3.54 -7.66
C LEU A 106 -21.71 -3.82 -6.39
N THR A 107 -22.21 -4.64 -5.48
CA THR A 107 -21.58 -5.03 -4.22
C THR A 107 -21.80 -6.52 -3.94
N ALA A 108 -21.35 -6.99 -2.79
CA ALA A 108 -21.56 -8.37 -2.31
C ALA A 108 -22.43 -8.44 -1.05
N ASP A 109 -22.98 -9.61 -0.76
CA ASP A 109 -23.86 -9.85 0.39
C ASP A 109 -23.05 -10.12 1.67
N GLY A 110 -22.50 -9.04 2.25
CA GLY A 110 -21.75 -9.09 3.50
C GLY A 110 -20.35 -9.69 3.44
N THR A 111 -19.81 -9.81 2.23
CA THR A 111 -18.41 -10.20 1.97
C THR A 111 -17.71 -9.14 1.11
N THR A 112 -16.39 -9.20 0.97
CA THR A 112 -15.68 -8.54 -0.12
C THR A 112 -16.30 -8.95 -1.46
N LEU A 113 -16.31 -8.00 -2.43
CA LEU A 113 -16.85 -8.22 -3.77
C LEU A 113 -15.82 -8.87 -4.70
N GLY A 114 -14.54 -8.50 -4.52
CA GLY A 114 -13.44 -8.85 -5.42
C GLY A 114 -13.52 -8.11 -6.75
N ALA A 115 -14.03 -6.88 -6.77
CA ALA A 115 -13.92 -5.99 -7.92
C ALA A 115 -12.47 -5.58 -8.15
N ASP A 116 -11.73 -5.41 -7.08
CA ASP A 116 -10.29 -5.38 -7.02
C ASP A 116 -9.74 -6.82 -7.11
N ASN A 117 -9.00 -7.25 -8.10
CA ASN A 117 -8.93 -6.70 -9.47
C ASN A 117 -9.78 -7.53 -10.47
N GLY A 118 -10.90 -8.10 -9.98
CA GLY A 118 -11.81 -8.92 -10.79
C GLY A 118 -12.41 -8.16 -11.99
N ILE A 119 -12.59 -6.84 -11.89
CA ILE A 119 -13.04 -6.02 -13.03
C ILE A 119 -11.94 -5.94 -14.09
N GLY A 120 -10.68 -5.82 -13.71
CA GLY A 120 -9.54 -5.89 -14.63
C GLY A 120 -9.46 -7.24 -15.34
N VAL A 121 -9.60 -8.34 -14.59
CA VAL A 121 -9.64 -9.71 -15.15
C VAL A 121 -10.81 -9.85 -16.14
N ALA A 122 -12.03 -9.45 -15.74
CA ALA A 122 -13.21 -9.54 -16.61
C ALA A 122 -13.07 -8.70 -17.88
N THR A 123 -12.43 -7.53 -17.77
CA THR A 123 -12.10 -6.66 -18.91
C THR A 123 -11.15 -7.35 -19.89
N ALA A 124 -10.06 -7.93 -19.38
CA ALA A 124 -9.10 -8.67 -20.20
C ALA A 124 -9.77 -9.86 -20.91
N LEU A 125 -10.65 -10.59 -20.22
CA LEU A 125 -11.41 -11.70 -20.82
C LEU A 125 -12.36 -11.21 -21.91
N ALA A 126 -13.07 -10.09 -21.68
CA ALA A 126 -13.96 -9.50 -22.69
C ALA A 126 -13.18 -9.07 -23.95
N LEU A 127 -11.96 -8.51 -23.80
CA LEU A 127 -11.06 -8.20 -24.93
C LEU A 127 -10.64 -9.45 -25.70
N LEU A 128 -10.35 -10.55 -25.01
CA LEU A 128 -9.96 -11.83 -25.61
C LEU A 128 -11.11 -12.46 -26.41
N GLU A 129 -12.36 -12.17 -26.07
CA GLU A 129 -13.59 -12.67 -26.74
C GLU A 129 -14.03 -11.82 -27.94
N MET A 130 -13.48 -10.60 -28.12
CA MET A 130 -13.92 -9.71 -29.20
C MET A 130 -13.74 -10.33 -30.58
N GLY A 131 -14.72 -10.11 -31.46
CA GLY A 131 -14.70 -10.61 -32.84
C GLY A 131 -13.57 -10.02 -33.69
N GLY A 132 -13.33 -10.64 -34.83
CA GLY A 132 -12.25 -10.23 -35.75
C GLY A 132 -12.41 -8.84 -36.37
N ASP A 133 -13.61 -8.25 -36.32
CA ASP A 133 -13.89 -6.89 -36.80
C ASP A 133 -13.45 -5.81 -35.80
N ALA A 134 -13.20 -6.18 -34.54
CA ALA A 134 -12.70 -5.25 -33.55
C ALA A 134 -11.28 -4.80 -33.89
N ARG A 135 -11.05 -3.50 -33.89
CA ARG A 135 -9.76 -2.89 -34.18
C ARG A 135 -8.88 -2.94 -32.93
N LEU A 136 -8.02 -3.95 -32.88
CA LEU A 136 -7.14 -4.23 -31.75
C LEU A 136 -5.73 -4.59 -32.19
N PRO A 137 -4.68 -4.11 -31.48
CA PRO A 137 -3.34 -4.63 -31.66
C PRO A 137 -3.26 -6.09 -31.16
N PRO A 138 -2.17 -6.83 -31.40
CA PRO A 138 -1.93 -8.08 -30.73
C PRO A 138 -1.86 -7.86 -29.20
N LEU A 139 -2.60 -8.69 -28.42
CA LEU A 139 -2.67 -8.57 -26.97
C LEU A 139 -1.96 -9.71 -26.26
N GLU A 140 -1.35 -9.39 -25.13
CA GLU A 140 -0.91 -10.29 -24.07
C GLU A 140 -1.67 -9.94 -22.80
N CYS A 141 -2.66 -10.75 -22.40
CA CYS A 141 -3.34 -10.57 -21.13
C CYS A 141 -2.55 -11.33 -20.05
N LEU A 142 -1.86 -10.60 -19.20
CA LEU A 142 -1.10 -11.09 -18.05
C LEU A 142 -2.02 -11.12 -16.83
N PHE A 143 -2.22 -12.30 -16.29
CA PHE A 143 -2.95 -12.56 -15.05
C PHE A 143 -1.95 -12.99 -13.98
N THR A 144 -1.72 -12.13 -13.00
CA THR A 144 -0.81 -12.37 -11.88
C THR A 144 -1.53 -13.01 -10.70
N VAL A 145 -0.78 -13.71 -9.84
CA VAL A 145 -1.25 -14.38 -8.63
C VAL A 145 -0.71 -13.70 -7.38
N ASP A 146 -1.42 -13.82 -6.27
CA ASP A 146 -0.99 -13.38 -4.93
C ASP A 146 -0.45 -11.94 -4.91
N GLU A 147 -1.23 -11.03 -5.47
CA GLU A 147 -0.96 -9.59 -5.40
C GLU A 147 -1.14 -9.08 -3.97
N GLU A 148 -2.29 -9.37 -3.39
CA GLU A 148 -2.86 -8.81 -2.16
C GLU A 148 -2.06 -9.13 -0.88
N THR A 149 -1.24 -10.17 -0.90
CA THR A 149 -0.45 -10.55 0.29
C THR A 149 1.06 -10.32 0.13
N GLY A 150 1.51 -9.86 -1.05
CA GLY A 150 2.93 -9.57 -1.21
C GLY A 150 3.47 -9.49 -2.63
N LEU A 151 2.62 -9.30 -3.65
CA LEU A 151 3.02 -9.17 -5.07
C LEU A 151 3.83 -10.39 -5.58
N THR A 152 3.54 -11.59 -5.04
CA THR A 152 4.39 -12.79 -5.25
C THR A 152 4.48 -13.15 -6.73
N GLY A 153 3.35 -13.07 -7.46
CA GLY A 153 3.30 -13.33 -8.89
C GLY A 153 4.18 -12.36 -9.68
N ALA A 154 4.08 -11.07 -9.40
CA ALA A 154 4.90 -10.06 -10.08
C ALA A 154 6.40 -10.24 -9.78
N PHE A 155 6.77 -10.52 -8.51
CA PHE A 155 8.17 -10.77 -8.13
C PHE A 155 8.80 -11.96 -8.82
N ALA A 156 8.03 -13.00 -9.06
CA ALA A 156 8.52 -14.22 -9.68
C ALA A 156 8.30 -14.25 -11.20
N LEU A 157 7.70 -13.21 -11.78
CA LEU A 157 7.40 -13.12 -13.19
C LEU A 157 8.68 -13.31 -14.05
N ASP A 158 8.65 -14.24 -14.98
CA ASP A 158 9.64 -14.30 -16.06
C ASP A 158 9.31 -13.24 -17.13
N GLY A 159 9.94 -12.07 -17.01
CA GLY A 159 9.75 -10.95 -17.94
C GLY A 159 10.08 -11.27 -19.39
N ALA A 160 10.84 -12.36 -19.68
CA ALA A 160 11.13 -12.81 -21.02
C ALA A 160 9.89 -13.41 -21.72
N LEU A 161 8.88 -13.81 -20.97
CA LEU A 161 7.60 -14.27 -21.51
C LEU A 161 6.78 -13.13 -22.13
N LEU A 162 7.01 -11.88 -21.71
CA LEU A 162 6.32 -10.71 -22.26
C LEU A 162 7.04 -10.19 -23.50
N GLN A 163 6.34 -10.17 -24.62
CA GLN A 163 6.84 -9.67 -25.90
C GLN A 163 6.46 -8.20 -26.13
N GLY A 164 5.32 -7.75 -25.58
CA GLY A 164 4.90 -6.36 -25.58
C GLY A 164 5.83 -5.48 -24.73
N ARG A 165 5.89 -4.20 -25.06
CA ARG A 165 6.64 -3.18 -24.30
C ARG A 165 5.79 -1.98 -23.93
N THR A 166 4.48 -2.08 -24.12
CA THR A 166 3.48 -1.17 -23.56
C THR A 166 2.55 -1.99 -22.68
N LEU A 167 2.38 -1.57 -21.43
CA LEU A 167 1.55 -2.26 -20.44
C LEU A 167 0.44 -1.33 -19.95
N LEU A 168 -0.78 -1.82 -20.01
CA LEU A 168 -1.97 -1.22 -19.44
C LEU A 168 -2.35 -2.06 -18.21
N ASN A 169 -2.05 -1.55 -17.03
CA ASN A 169 -2.50 -2.13 -15.77
C ASN A 169 -3.92 -1.62 -15.50
N LEU A 170 -4.82 -2.51 -15.07
CA LEU A 170 -6.24 -2.24 -14.88
C LEU A 170 -6.65 -2.24 -13.40
N ASP A 171 -5.76 -1.76 -12.52
CA ASP A 171 -5.85 -1.91 -11.07
C ASP A 171 -6.05 -0.58 -10.32
N THR A 172 -6.20 0.51 -11.04
CA THR A 172 -6.57 1.80 -10.45
C THR A 172 -8.06 1.83 -10.14
N GLU A 173 -8.40 2.21 -8.91
CA GLU A 173 -9.76 2.16 -8.36
C GLU A 173 -10.51 3.49 -8.44
N GLU A 174 -9.98 4.47 -9.17
CA GLU A 174 -10.58 5.80 -9.30
C GLU A 174 -10.74 6.19 -10.77
N TRP A 175 -12.00 6.29 -11.22
CA TRP A 175 -12.30 6.76 -12.56
C TRP A 175 -11.86 8.22 -12.74
N GLY A 176 -11.12 8.47 -13.81
CA GLY A 176 -10.59 9.81 -14.12
C GLY A 176 -9.14 10.00 -13.68
N ALA A 177 -8.63 9.14 -12.81
CA ALA A 177 -7.22 9.10 -12.45
C ALA A 177 -6.42 8.17 -13.39
N ILE A 178 -5.22 8.63 -13.77
CA ILE A 178 -4.21 7.83 -14.47
C ILE A 178 -2.98 7.77 -13.59
N CYS A 179 -2.63 6.58 -13.14
CA CYS A 179 -1.43 6.36 -12.36
C CYS A 179 -0.26 6.05 -13.29
N ILE A 180 0.87 6.75 -13.07
CA ILE A 180 2.11 6.61 -13.86
C ILE A 180 3.33 6.34 -13.00
N GLY A 181 3.13 5.97 -11.75
CA GLY A 181 4.22 5.69 -10.83
C GLY A 181 3.74 5.16 -9.49
N CYS A 182 4.61 4.45 -8.81
CA CYS A 182 4.34 3.97 -7.45
C CYS A 182 5.62 3.98 -6.61
N ALA A 183 5.47 4.00 -5.28
CA ALA A 183 6.62 3.88 -4.40
C ALA A 183 7.04 2.42 -4.25
N GLY A 184 8.34 2.19 -4.33
CA GLY A 184 8.99 1.04 -3.73
C GLY A 184 9.14 1.24 -2.23
N GLY A 185 9.57 0.19 -1.53
CA GLY A 185 9.74 0.26 -0.08
C GLY A 185 10.73 -0.76 0.47
N GLY A 186 11.15 -0.51 1.70
CA GLY A 186 12.01 -1.43 2.43
C GLY A 186 12.15 -1.02 3.89
N ASP A 187 12.19 -2.01 4.76
CA ASP A 187 12.29 -1.79 6.19
C ASP A 187 13.76 -1.80 6.66
N SER A 188 14.02 -0.99 7.68
CA SER A 188 15.26 -1.01 8.45
C SER A 188 14.94 -1.38 9.89
N GLU A 189 15.47 -2.49 10.36
CA GLU A 189 15.35 -2.95 11.74
C GLU A 189 16.61 -2.60 12.51
N LEU A 190 16.44 -1.88 13.61
CA LEU A 190 17.54 -1.44 14.46
C LEU A 190 17.51 -2.20 15.77
N ALA A 191 18.67 -2.70 16.19
CA ALA A 191 18.89 -3.32 17.50
C ALA A 191 19.83 -2.45 18.33
N LEU A 192 19.27 -1.79 19.36
CA LEU A 192 20.04 -0.98 20.30
C LEU A 192 20.28 -1.77 21.59
N PRO A 193 21.50 -2.24 21.86
CA PRO A 193 21.84 -2.88 23.14
C PRO A 193 21.65 -1.89 24.30
N VAL A 194 21.03 -2.34 25.39
CA VAL A 194 20.78 -1.48 26.55
C VAL A 194 21.27 -2.12 27.84
N ALA A 195 22.13 -1.40 28.54
CA ALA A 195 22.50 -1.75 29.91
C ALA A 195 21.37 -1.29 30.85
N ARG A 196 21.16 -2.10 31.90
CA ARG A 196 20.24 -1.80 32.99
C ARG A 196 21.01 -1.65 34.28
N GLU A 197 20.42 -0.93 35.23
CA GLU A 197 20.94 -0.75 36.58
C GLU A 197 19.81 -0.81 37.60
N ALA A 198 20.13 -1.02 38.86
CA ALA A 198 19.14 -1.01 39.93
C ALA A 198 18.40 0.33 39.97
N SER A 199 17.08 0.28 40.09
CA SER A 199 16.25 1.48 40.25
C SER A 199 16.61 2.21 41.56
N PRO A 200 16.68 3.58 41.53
CA PRO A 200 16.80 4.34 42.76
C PRO A 200 15.63 4.06 43.70
N GLY A 201 15.93 3.70 44.96
CA GLY A 201 14.92 3.16 45.89
C GLY A 201 13.89 4.17 46.40
N ASP A 202 14.14 5.46 46.22
CA ASP A 202 13.26 6.56 46.63
C ASP A 202 12.46 7.18 45.47
N PHE A 203 12.66 6.71 44.22
CA PHE A 203 11.96 7.23 43.06
C PHE A 203 10.55 6.68 42.97
N LEU A 204 9.63 7.53 42.47
CA LEU A 204 8.22 7.20 42.19
C LEU A 204 8.08 6.72 40.76
N SER A 205 7.25 5.71 40.54
CA SER A 205 7.02 5.09 39.23
C SER A 205 5.82 5.70 38.52
N PHE A 206 5.95 6.00 37.23
CA PHE A 206 4.91 6.57 36.37
C PHE A 206 4.85 5.89 35.01
N GLN A 207 3.66 5.89 34.44
CA GLN A 207 3.43 5.67 33.02
C GLN A 207 3.17 7.00 32.33
N LEU A 208 3.95 7.32 31.31
CA LEU A 208 3.65 8.40 30.37
C LEU A 208 3.09 7.77 29.11
N SER A 209 1.91 8.22 28.67
CA SER A 209 1.26 7.75 27.45
C SER A 209 0.95 8.89 26.49
N VAL A 210 1.02 8.58 25.19
CA VAL A 210 0.49 9.37 24.07
C VAL A 210 -0.51 8.48 23.37
N GLU A 211 -1.76 8.92 23.27
CA GLU A 211 -2.89 8.12 22.79
C GLU A 211 -3.88 8.98 22.00
N GLY A 212 -4.78 8.31 21.28
CA GLY A 212 -5.88 8.96 20.56
C GLY A 212 -5.50 9.61 19.25
N LEU A 213 -4.36 9.27 18.67
CA LEU A 213 -3.96 9.74 17.34
C LEU A 213 -4.75 9.01 16.25
N MET A 214 -4.93 9.67 15.10
CA MET A 214 -5.62 9.11 13.95
C MET A 214 -4.87 7.90 13.37
N GLY A 215 -3.54 7.97 13.30
CA GLY A 215 -2.74 7.00 12.57
C GLY A 215 -3.01 7.05 11.07
N GLY A 216 -2.94 5.90 10.40
CA GLY A 216 -3.18 5.77 8.96
C GLY A 216 -2.10 4.95 8.27
N HIS A 217 -2.26 4.75 6.97
CA HIS A 217 -1.29 4.02 6.16
C HIS A 217 -0.01 4.85 5.97
N SER A 218 1.16 4.25 6.22
CA SER A 218 2.47 4.93 6.20
C SER A 218 2.92 5.43 4.82
N GLY A 219 2.23 5.04 3.76
CA GLY A 219 2.41 5.57 2.41
C GLY A 219 1.31 6.56 2.06
N VAL A 220 0.06 6.09 1.94
CA VAL A 220 -1.08 6.88 1.43
C VAL A 220 -1.36 8.13 2.27
N ASN A 221 -1.25 8.05 3.60
CA ASN A 221 -1.57 9.18 4.50
C ASN A 221 -0.34 9.95 5.01
N ILE A 222 0.89 9.60 4.58
CA ILE A 222 2.11 10.22 5.13
C ILE A 222 2.21 11.72 4.81
N HIS A 223 1.62 12.16 3.70
CA HIS A 223 1.59 13.54 3.26
C HIS A 223 0.63 14.42 4.09
N GLU A 224 -0.28 13.82 4.84
CA GLU A 224 -1.25 14.52 5.66
C GLU A 224 -0.65 15.06 6.97
N TYR A 225 0.63 14.78 7.22
CA TYR A 225 1.36 15.19 8.44
C TYR A 225 0.70 14.73 9.74
N ARG A 226 0.06 13.55 9.72
CA ARG A 226 -0.50 12.93 10.93
C ARG A 226 0.60 12.68 11.95
N ALA A 227 0.29 12.89 13.22
CA ALA A 227 1.27 12.72 14.28
C ALA A 227 1.65 11.25 14.50
N ASN A 228 2.91 11.03 14.87
CA ASN A 228 3.44 9.72 15.23
C ASN A 228 3.64 9.66 16.76
N ALA A 229 2.95 8.76 17.43
CA ALA A 229 2.97 8.67 18.89
C ALA A 229 4.38 8.42 19.46
N ILE A 230 5.26 7.68 18.77
CA ILE A 230 6.64 7.42 19.21
C ILE A 230 7.44 8.72 19.20
N VAL A 231 7.31 9.50 18.12
CA VAL A 231 8.00 10.80 17.97
C VAL A 231 7.53 11.78 19.04
N LEU A 232 6.21 11.85 19.28
CA LEU A 232 5.64 12.70 20.32
C LEU A 232 6.09 12.27 21.71
N LEU A 233 6.06 10.96 22.02
CA LEU A 233 6.50 10.42 23.30
C LEU A 233 7.98 10.72 23.54
N ALA A 234 8.85 10.52 22.56
CA ALA A 234 10.28 10.83 22.69
C ALA A 234 10.48 12.33 23.00
N SER A 235 9.71 13.22 22.39
CA SER A 235 9.78 14.66 22.66
C SER A 235 9.31 15.07 24.06
N LEU A 236 8.43 14.28 24.67
CA LEU A 236 7.98 14.46 26.05
C LEU A 236 9.00 13.92 27.07
N LEU A 237 9.70 12.85 26.72
CA LEU A 237 10.70 12.20 27.58
C LEU A 237 12.01 13.01 27.70
N GLU A 238 12.36 13.76 26.67
CA GLU A 238 13.59 14.56 26.62
C GLU A 238 13.71 15.56 27.80
N PRO A 239 12.72 16.46 28.03
CA PRO A 239 12.78 17.37 29.19
C PRO A 239 12.70 16.65 30.54
N LEU A 240 12.01 15.50 30.61
CA LEU A 240 11.97 14.69 31.84
C LEU A 240 13.35 14.11 32.19
N ALA A 241 14.11 13.68 31.20
CA ALA A 241 15.47 13.20 31.40
C ALA A 241 16.38 14.28 32.01
N THR A 242 16.20 15.56 31.64
CA THR A 242 17.02 16.68 32.16
C THR A 242 16.76 16.97 33.65
N ILE A 243 15.59 16.61 34.17
CA ILE A 243 15.22 16.76 35.57
C ILE A 243 15.41 15.49 36.40
N GLY A 244 16.16 14.51 35.86
CA GLY A 244 16.57 13.30 36.55
C GLY A 244 15.63 12.10 36.41
N ALA A 245 14.66 12.13 35.46
CA ALA A 245 13.85 10.94 35.18
C ALA A 245 14.70 9.78 34.66
N ARG A 246 14.37 8.58 35.09
CA ARG A 246 15.03 7.33 34.64
C ARG A 246 14.00 6.49 33.89
N LEU A 247 14.34 6.07 32.65
CA LEU A 247 13.49 5.22 31.86
C LEU A 247 13.59 3.77 32.28
N VAL A 248 12.45 3.12 32.37
CA VAL A 248 12.32 1.68 32.58
C VAL A 248 12.04 0.99 31.23
N SER A 249 11.07 1.50 30.51
CA SER A 249 10.71 0.97 29.17
C SER A 249 10.07 2.02 28.30
N VAL A 250 10.16 1.82 26.98
CA VAL A 250 9.45 2.57 25.93
C VAL A 250 8.87 1.54 24.97
N ARG A 251 7.61 1.73 24.53
CA ARG A 251 6.98 0.92 23.49
C ARG A 251 5.99 1.75 22.68
N GLY A 252 5.81 1.41 21.40
CA GLY A 252 4.80 2.04 20.53
C GLY A 252 4.85 1.46 19.13
N GLY A 253 3.70 1.46 18.46
CA GLY A 253 3.54 0.88 17.14
C GLY A 253 3.73 -0.64 17.08
N ASP A 254 3.16 -1.29 16.06
CA ASP A 254 3.26 -2.74 15.84
C ASP A 254 3.31 -3.12 14.35
N LYS A 255 2.79 -2.28 13.45
CA LYS A 255 2.72 -2.52 12.02
C LYS A 255 3.67 -1.60 11.26
N THR A 256 4.43 -2.15 10.32
CA THR A 256 5.42 -1.38 9.53
C THR A 256 4.73 -0.39 8.59
N ASN A 257 3.57 -0.75 8.05
CA ASN A 257 2.79 0.05 7.12
C ASN A 257 1.77 1.00 7.79
N ALA A 258 1.79 1.13 9.12
CA ALA A 258 0.90 2.03 9.86
C ALA A 258 1.68 3.12 10.62
N ILE A 259 1.14 4.34 10.65
CA ILE A 259 1.64 5.43 11.50
C ILE A 259 1.20 5.13 12.95
N PRO A 260 2.14 5.04 13.92
CA PRO A 260 1.83 4.72 15.30
C PRO A 260 0.81 5.67 15.96
N ARG A 261 -0.27 5.11 16.49
CA ARG A 261 -1.37 5.86 17.12
C ARG A 261 -1.19 6.01 18.63
N GLU A 262 -0.39 5.14 19.23
CA GLU A 262 -0.20 5.04 20.68
C GLU A 262 1.27 4.72 20.98
N ALA A 263 1.78 5.34 22.08
CA ALA A 263 3.09 5.03 22.61
C ALA A 263 3.12 5.23 24.13
N PHE A 264 3.91 4.40 24.81
CA PHE A 264 3.94 4.33 26.25
C PHE A 264 5.38 4.28 26.76
N ALA A 265 5.65 4.98 27.84
CA ALA A 265 6.91 4.84 28.59
C ALA A 265 6.64 4.61 30.08
N THR A 266 7.36 3.66 30.66
CA THR A 266 7.48 3.56 32.12
C THR A 266 8.72 4.30 32.56
N LEU A 267 8.59 5.18 33.52
CA LEU A 267 9.70 5.99 34.04
C LEU A 267 9.64 6.14 35.55
N LEU A 268 10.78 6.46 36.14
CA LEU A 268 10.96 6.74 37.54
C LEU A 268 11.33 8.22 37.69
N LEU A 269 10.71 8.90 38.63
CA LEU A 269 10.96 10.32 38.95
C LEU A 269 11.41 10.49 40.41
N PRO A 270 12.43 11.31 40.64
CA PRO A 270 12.74 11.70 42.03
C PRO A 270 11.57 12.50 42.59
N PRO A 271 11.16 12.27 43.87
CA PRO A 271 10.02 12.98 44.46
C PRO A 271 10.14 14.50 44.37
N ALA A 272 11.35 15.04 44.49
CA ALA A 272 11.59 16.49 44.37
C ALA A 272 11.34 17.07 42.96
N ALA A 273 11.37 16.25 41.90
CA ALA A 273 11.16 16.68 40.51
C ALA A 273 9.71 16.60 40.04
N MET A 274 8.77 16.18 40.90
CA MET A 274 7.39 15.94 40.48
C MET A 274 6.69 17.20 39.95
N ALA A 275 6.85 18.35 40.61
CA ALA A 275 6.25 19.61 40.17
C ALA A 275 6.81 20.04 38.81
N ASP A 276 8.15 19.92 38.63
CA ASP A 276 8.81 20.27 37.36
C ASP A 276 8.42 19.29 36.25
N ALA A 277 8.25 18.00 36.55
CA ALA A 277 7.77 17.00 35.59
C ALA A 277 6.35 17.31 35.10
N GLN A 278 5.43 17.65 35.98
CA GLN A 278 4.06 18.06 35.62
C GLN A 278 4.07 19.31 34.74
N ILE A 279 4.88 20.32 35.09
CA ILE A 279 5.03 21.54 34.30
C ILE A 279 5.61 21.20 32.91
N ALA A 280 6.66 20.42 32.83
CA ALA A 280 7.28 20.04 31.56
C ALA A 280 6.34 19.27 30.64
N VAL A 281 5.65 18.26 31.18
CA VAL A 281 4.64 17.49 30.42
C VAL A 281 3.50 18.40 29.99
N GLY A 282 2.96 19.24 30.88
CA GLY A 282 1.87 20.17 30.56
C GLY A 282 2.24 21.17 29.47
N ALA A 283 3.42 21.78 29.57
CA ALA A 283 3.91 22.72 28.57
C ALA A 283 4.12 22.06 27.20
N ARG A 284 4.71 20.84 27.17
CA ARG A 284 4.91 20.13 25.91
C ARG A 284 3.59 19.64 25.32
N THR A 285 2.65 19.17 26.15
CA THR A 285 1.29 18.78 25.71
C THR A 285 0.57 19.95 25.06
N ALA A 286 0.60 21.14 25.67
CA ALA A 286 0.00 22.34 25.09
C ALA A 286 0.63 22.70 23.72
N ALA A 287 1.95 22.57 23.59
CA ALA A 287 2.63 22.80 22.32
C ALA A 287 2.21 21.78 21.25
N LEU A 288 2.11 20.49 21.59
CA LEU A 288 1.65 19.44 20.69
C LEU A 288 0.18 19.65 20.27
N GLN A 289 -0.69 20.06 21.20
CA GLN A 289 -2.07 20.41 20.87
C GLN A 289 -2.18 21.64 19.97
N ALA A 290 -1.31 22.62 20.13
CA ALA A 290 -1.25 23.78 19.22
C ALA A 290 -0.76 23.40 17.82
N GLU A 291 0.16 22.45 17.72
CA GLU A 291 0.74 21.97 16.44
C GLU A 291 -0.21 21.03 15.70
N PHE A 292 -0.78 20.05 16.37
CA PHE A 292 -1.54 18.95 15.77
C PHE A 292 -3.05 18.99 16.05
N GLY A 293 -3.54 19.80 16.98
CA GLY A 293 -4.89 19.69 17.52
C GLY A 293 -6.03 19.91 16.54
N THR A 294 -5.78 20.52 15.39
CA THR A 294 -6.77 20.63 14.29
C THR A 294 -6.96 19.32 13.54
N LEU A 295 -5.93 18.49 13.48
CA LEU A 295 -5.94 17.18 12.83
C LEU A 295 -6.16 16.06 13.86
N GLU A 296 -5.41 16.09 14.95
CA GLU A 296 -5.40 15.07 16.02
C GLU A 296 -6.33 15.46 17.17
N THR A 297 -7.63 15.58 16.91
CA THR A 297 -8.62 16.11 17.85
C THR A 297 -8.79 15.27 19.13
N ALA A 298 -8.40 13.99 19.10
CA ALA A 298 -8.46 13.09 20.25
C ALA A 298 -7.10 12.86 20.93
N LEU A 299 -6.05 13.63 20.56
CA LEU A 299 -4.72 13.54 21.18
C LEU A 299 -4.80 13.71 22.71
N ARG A 300 -4.34 12.71 23.43
CA ARG A 300 -4.22 12.71 24.89
C ARG A 300 -2.79 12.37 25.29
N VAL A 301 -2.28 13.12 26.26
CA VAL A 301 -1.03 12.84 26.96
C VAL A 301 -1.35 12.66 28.44
N THR A 302 -0.92 11.54 29.02
CA THR A 302 -1.20 11.22 30.43
C THR A 302 0.10 10.82 31.15
N LEU A 303 0.32 11.41 32.33
CA LEU A 303 1.34 10.98 33.28
C LEU A 303 0.65 10.41 34.52
N ALA A 304 0.58 9.08 34.62
CA ALA A 304 -0.14 8.37 35.67
C ALA A 304 0.82 7.66 36.63
N GLY A 305 0.61 7.78 37.92
CA GLY A 305 1.37 7.04 38.94
C GLY A 305 1.12 5.53 38.85
N LEU A 306 2.16 4.74 39.13
CA LEU A 306 2.09 3.28 39.22
C LEU A 306 2.33 2.85 40.67
N ASP A 307 1.63 1.81 41.11
CA ASP A 307 1.67 1.32 42.52
C ASP A 307 3.02 0.68 42.89
N ALA A 308 3.74 0.12 41.91
CA ALA A 308 5.02 -0.55 42.14
C ALA A 308 6.15 0.06 41.29
N ALA A 309 7.28 0.31 41.90
CA ALA A 309 8.49 0.69 41.18
C ALA A 309 9.18 -0.57 40.64
N PRO A 310 9.55 -0.63 39.37
CA PRO A 310 10.36 -1.69 38.80
C PRO A 310 11.73 -1.77 39.46
N ALA A 311 12.28 -2.99 39.63
CA ALA A 311 13.57 -3.23 40.28
C ALA A 311 14.76 -2.67 39.49
N GLU A 312 14.60 -2.51 38.15
CA GLU A 312 15.66 -2.03 37.27
C GLU A 312 15.12 -0.95 36.30
N CYS A 313 16.00 -0.03 35.95
CA CYS A 313 15.81 0.98 34.90
C CYS A 313 16.97 0.92 33.90
N LEU A 314 16.83 1.64 32.80
CA LEU A 314 17.92 1.80 31.83
C LEU A 314 19.09 2.55 32.51
N SER A 315 20.33 2.16 32.21
CA SER A 315 21.48 2.98 32.59
C SER A 315 21.39 4.37 31.95
N ALA A 316 22.05 5.35 32.54
CA ALA A 316 22.02 6.72 32.01
C ALA A 316 22.50 6.79 30.55
N GLY A 317 23.54 6.03 30.20
CA GLY A 317 24.02 5.94 28.80
C GLY A 317 23.03 5.30 27.88
N ALA A 318 22.39 4.17 28.27
CA ALA A 318 21.38 3.50 27.47
C ALA A 318 20.13 4.39 27.23
N GLN A 319 19.69 5.12 28.25
CA GLN A 319 18.60 6.10 28.15
C GLN A 319 18.94 7.21 27.13
N THR A 320 20.16 7.78 27.23
CA THR A 320 20.61 8.83 26.30
C THR A 320 20.66 8.31 24.86
N SER A 321 21.20 7.10 24.64
CA SER A 321 21.26 6.48 23.33
C SER A 321 19.85 6.22 22.75
N LEU A 322 18.93 5.67 23.56
CA LEU A 322 17.56 5.39 23.11
C LEU A 322 16.81 6.67 22.74
N LEU A 323 16.83 7.69 23.60
CA LEU A 323 16.16 8.96 23.34
C LEU A 323 16.79 9.68 22.14
N GLY A 324 18.12 9.71 22.06
CA GLY A 324 18.84 10.29 20.91
C GLY A 324 18.47 9.59 19.61
N LEU A 325 18.39 8.27 19.61
CA LEU A 325 17.99 7.47 18.44
C LEU A 325 16.56 7.80 18.01
N LEU A 326 15.58 7.73 18.93
CA LEU A 326 14.17 8.01 18.61
C LEU A 326 13.93 9.46 18.13
N ARG A 327 14.75 10.42 18.61
CA ARG A 327 14.68 11.83 18.20
C ARG A 327 15.39 12.13 16.87
N ALA A 328 16.43 11.38 16.52
CA ALA A 328 17.22 11.59 15.31
C ALA A 328 16.67 10.84 14.08
N LEU A 329 15.99 9.72 14.30
CA LEU A 329 15.40 8.94 13.21
C LEU A 329 14.36 9.79 12.45
N PRO A 330 14.39 9.78 11.11
CA PRO A 330 13.44 10.53 10.31
C PRO A 330 12.02 9.93 10.44
N HIS A 331 11.01 10.80 10.34
CA HIS A 331 9.61 10.41 10.18
C HIS A 331 8.88 11.42 9.31
N GLY A 332 7.94 10.94 8.48
CA GLY A 332 7.14 11.78 7.59
C GLY A 332 7.71 11.89 6.17
N VAL A 333 7.26 12.89 5.46
CA VAL A 333 7.72 13.21 4.10
C VAL A 333 9.15 13.75 4.16
N LEU A 334 10.05 13.15 3.39
CA LEU A 334 11.45 13.58 3.28
C LEU A 334 11.69 14.38 2.00
N LYS A 335 10.97 14.06 0.93
CA LYS A 335 11.10 14.72 -0.37
C LYS A 335 9.80 14.62 -1.17
N TYR A 336 9.45 15.70 -1.85
CA TYR A 336 8.41 15.72 -2.87
C TYR A 336 9.00 15.54 -4.27
N SER A 337 8.20 14.98 -5.18
CA SER A 337 8.58 14.78 -6.57
C SER A 337 8.83 16.12 -7.28
N HIS A 338 9.90 16.17 -8.05
CA HIS A 338 10.16 17.30 -8.97
C HIS A 338 9.33 17.20 -10.26
N ALA A 339 8.89 16.00 -10.61
CA ALA A 339 8.15 15.73 -11.86
C ALA A 339 6.65 15.95 -11.71
N ILE A 340 6.09 15.65 -10.53
CA ILE A 340 4.65 15.74 -10.25
C ILE A 340 4.44 16.60 -9.00
N PRO A 341 3.87 17.80 -9.12
CA PRO A 341 3.60 18.66 -7.96
C PRO A 341 2.69 17.99 -6.93
N GLY A 342 3.04 18.09 -5.65
CA GLY A 342 2.26 17.55 -4.54
C GLY A 342 2.45 16.04 -4.28
N LEU A 343 3.08 15.29 -5.19
CA LEU A 343 3.38 13.89 -4.98
C LEU A 343 4.55 13.72 -4.02
N VAL A 344 4.38 12.89 -2.99
CA VAL A 344 5.50 12.42 -2.15
C VAL A 344 6.39 11.50 -2.98
N GLU A 345 7.68 11.85 -3.08
CA GLU A 345 8.68 10.99 -3.71
C GLU A 345 9.27 10.01 -2.69
N THR A 346 9.70 10.54 -1.52
CA THR A 346 10.43 9.77 -0.50
C THR A 346 9.88 10.08 0.88
N SER A 347 9.66 9.05 1.67
CA SER A 347 9.20 9.16 3.06
C SER A 347 9.82 8.09 3.95
N ASN A 348 9.71 8.29 5.25
CA ASN A 348 10.00 7.26 6.26
C ASN A 348 8.97 7.27 7.37
N ASN A 349 8.59 6.11 7.84
CA ASN A 349 7.75 5.90 9.01
C ASN A 349 8.60 5.26 10.13
N LEU A 350 8.77 5.95 11.25
CA LEU A 350 9.22 5.32 12.50
C LEU A 350 8.07 4.45 13.01
N ALA A 351 8.09 3.18 12.64
CA ALA A 351 6.92 2.30 12.70
C ALA A 351 6.72 1.64 14.05
N SER A 352 7.79 1.24 14.72
CA SER A 352 7.67 0.62 16.03
C SER A 352 8.92 0.77 16.89
N VAL A 353 8.73 0.69 18.19
CA VAL A 353 9.79 0.56 19.21
C VAL A 353 9.29 -0.36 20.31
N ALA A 354 10.10 -1.36 20.67
CA ALA A 354 9.79 -2.28 21.77
C ALA A 354 11.07 -2.82 22.40
N PRO A 355 11.05 -3.12 23.71
CA PRO A 355 12.11 -3.90 24.34
C PRO A 355 12.09 -5.34 23.80
N ASP A 356 13.27 -5.88 23.51
CA ASP A 356 13.45 -7.25 23.03
C ASP A 356 14.70 -7.87 23.69
N GLY A 357 14.50 -8.61 24.78
CA GLY A 357 15.59 -9.15 25.57
C GLY A 357 16.52 -8.07 26.13
N GLY A 358 17.80 -8.14 25.79
CA GLY A 358 18.82 -7.18 26.22
C GLY A 358 18.96 -5.95 25.29
N HIS A 359 18.08 -5.74 24.35
CA HIS A 359 18.12 -4.62 23.40
C HIS A 359 16.73 -4.02 23.17
N TYR A 360 16.67 -2.89 22.46
CA TYR A 360 15.46 -2.36 21.84
C TYR A 360 15.45 -2.71 20.38
N ARG A 361 14.33 -3.24 19.91
CA ARG A 361 14.02 -3.39 18.52
C ARG A 361 13.24 -2.16 18.05
N ILE A 362 13.75 -1.48 17.01
CA ILE A 362 13.13 -0.29 16.42
C ILE A 362 13.01 -0.54 14.92
N VAL A 363 11.86 -0.26 14.34
CA VAL A 363 11.62 -0.48 12.91
C VAL A 363 11.27 0.84 12.24
N CYS A 364 11.96 1.11 11.14
CA CYS A 364 11.66 2.18 10.20
C CYS A 364 11.22 1.56 8.88
N SER A 365 10.12 2.06 8.30
CA SER A 365 9.64 1.66 6.97
C SER A 365 9.80 2.84 6.02
N SER A 366 10.70 2.71 5.06
CA SER A 366 11.03 3.75 4.08
C SER A 366 10.34 3.45 2.75
N ARG A 367 9.90 4.51 2.05
CA ARG A 367 9.28 4.42 0.73
C ARG A 367 9.86 5.47 -0.21
N SER A 368 10.03 5.10 -1.48
CA SER A 368 10.38 6.05 -2.54
C SER A 368 10.00 5.51 -3.92
N SER A 369 9.60 6.39 -4.83
CA SER A 369 9.47 6.05 -6.26
C SER A 369 10.83 6.01 -6.98
N ILE A 370 11.90 6.43 -6.30
CA ILE A 370 13.29 6.42 -6.79
C ILE A 370 14.11 5.52 -5.88
N MET A 371 14.61 4.40 -6.39
CA MET A 371 15.26 3.38 -5.58
C MET A 371 16.56 3.85 -4.94
N GLU A 372 17.34 4.69 -5.64
CA GLU A 372 18.56 5.30 -5.09
C GLU A 372 18.24 6.21 -3.89
N ALA A 373 17.12 6.94 -3.94
CA ALA A 373 16.68 7.77 -2.82
C ALA A 373 16.17 6.92 -1.64
N LEU A 374 15.53 5.78 -1.91
CA LEU A 374 15.15 4.81 -0.88
C LEU A 374 16.38 4.31 -0.13
N GLU A 375 17.41 3.88 -0.86
CA GLU A 375 18.63 3.35 -0.25
C GLU A 375 19.41 4.42 0.51
N ASP A 376 19.46 5.69 0.02
CA ASP A 376 20.07 6.82 0.76
C ASP A 376 19.39 7.04 2.12
N VAL A 377 18.06 6.99 2.18
CA VAL A 377 17.34 7.09 3.47
C VAL A 377 17.71 5.95 4.41
N ARG A 378 17.79 4.72 3.90
CA ARG A 378 18.19 3.54 4.69
C ARG A 378 19.64 3.62 5.15
N ASP A 379 20.55 4.19 4.33
CA ASP A 379 21.94 4.48 4.71
C ASP A 379 22.02 5.53 5.84
N ARG A 380 21.21 6.58 5.76
CA ARG A 380 21.10 7.60 6.83
C ARG A 380 20.58 6.99 8.13
N ILE A 381 19.55 6.15 8.08
CA ILE A 381 19.03 5.44 9.24
C ILE A 381 20.11 4.56 9.87
N ALA A 382 20.85 3.80 9.07
CA ALA A 382 21.96 2.96 9.56
C ALA A 382 23.09 3.81 10.19
N THR A 383 23.41 4.96 9.61
CA THR A 383 24.40 5.91 10.15
C THR A 383 23.96 6.46 11.52
N ILE A 384 22.69 6.89 11.64
CA ILE A 384 22.11 7.38 12.90
C ILE A 384 22.13 6.27 13.95
N ALA A 385 21.76 5.04 13.57
CA ALA A 385 21.81 3.87 14.46
C ALA A 385 23.21 3.65 15.01
N ALA A 386 24.22 3.64 14.13
CA ALA A 386 25.63 3.46 14.53
C ALA A 386 26.12 4.55 15.48
N LEU A 387 25.78 5.82 15.23
CA LEU A 387 26.12 6.96 16.10
C LEU A 387 25.49 6.82 17.51
N CYS A 388 24.33 6.16 17.62
CA CYS A 388 23.69 5.90 18.91
C CYS A 388 24.08 4.53 19.53
N GLY A 389 24.97 3.78 18.89
CA GLY A 389 25.42 2.46 19.37
C GLY A 389 24.49 1.31 19.02
N ALA A 390 23.58 1.49 18.06
CA ALA A 390 22.71 0.46 17.52
C ALA A 390 23.29 -0.17 16.25
N THR A 391 22.87 -1.41 15.95
CA THR A 391 23.08 -2.04 14.64
C THR A 391 21.82 -1.92 13.80
N ALA A 392 21.99 -1.84 12.48
CA ALA A 392 20.88 -1.81 11.54
C ALA A 392 20.94 -3.02 10.60
N THR A 393 19.81 -3.70 10.43
CA THR A 393 19.60 -4.75 9.43
C THR A 393 18.52 -4.28 8.46
N ARG A 394 18.71 -4.52 7.16
CA ARG A 394 17.73 -4.15 6.12
C ARG A 394 16.98 -5.38 5.64
N SER A 395 15.66 -5.28 5.53
CA SER A 395 14.89 -6.23 4.75
C SER A 395 15.21 -6.08 3.25
N SER A 396 14.88 -7.08 2.44
CA SER A 396 14.82 -6.89 0.99
C SER A 396 13.84 -5.74 0.67
N SER A 397 14.23 -4.89 -0.26
CA SER A 397 13.37 -3.84 -0.79
C SER A 397 12.53 -4.39 -1.95
N TYR A 398 11.37 -3.78 -2.17
CA TYR A 398 10.60 -3.96 -3.40
C TYR A 398 10.71 -2.70 -4.26
N PRO A 399 10.74 -2.85 -5.62
CA PRO A 399 10.99 -1.74 -6.51
C PRO A 399 9.82 -0.79 -6.61
N GLY A 400 10.13 0.49 -6.85
CA GLY A 400 9.17 1.50 -7.25
C GLY A 400 9.05 1.61 -8.75
N TRP A 401 8.03 2.32 -9.19
CA TRP A 401 7.85 2.74 -10.56
C TRP A 401 7.99 4.27 -10.61
N GLN A 402 9.11 4.70 -11.16
CA GLN A 402 9.41 6.13 -11.29
C GLN A 402 8.45 6.78 -12.31
N PRO A 403 7.71 7.84 -11.92
CA PRO A 403 6.83 8.55 -12.83
C PRO A 403 7.56 9.13 -14.04
N ASP A 404 7.06 8.84 -15.25
CA ASP A 404 7.53 9.47 -16.50
C ASP A 404 6.40 10.26 -17.18
N PRO A 405 6.31 11.60 -16.97
CA PRO A 405 5.34 12.45 -17.66
C PRO A 405 5.51 12.50 -19.19
N THR A 406 6.63 12.01 -19.71
CA THR A 406 6.94 11.99 -21.15
C THR A 406 6.52 10.70 -21.85
N SER A 407 6.03 9.71 -21.10
CA SER A 407 5.59 8.40 -21.57
C SER A 407 4.72 8.51 -22.84
N PRO A 408 5.04 7.75 -23.91
CA PRO A 408 4.22 7.68 -25.12
C PRO A 408 2.81 7.20 -24.85
N VAL A 409 2.62 6.15 -24.06
CA VAL A 409 1.28 5.62 -23.76
C VAL A 409 0.45 6.61 -22.94
N LEU A 410 1.06 7.31 -21.98
CA LEU A 410 0.40 8.36 -21.22
C LEU A 410 -0.11 9.49 -22.12
N LYS A 411 0.73 9.96 -23.08
CA LYS A 411 0.34 11.01 -24.01
C LYS A 411 -0.85 10.61 -24.87
N ARG A 412 -0.88 9.36 -25.36
CA ARG A 412 -2.03 8.81 -26.12
C ARG A 412 -3.28 8.76 -25.24
N LEU A 413 -3.19 8.18 -24.06
CA LEU A 413 -4.32 8.05 -23.14
C LEU A 413 -4.91 9.40 -22.75
N LYS A 414 -4.08 10.39 -22.41
CA LYS A 414 -4.51 11.77 -22.10
C LYS A 414 -5.26 12.42 -23.25
N ARG A 415 -4.76 12.28 -24.47
CA ARG A 415 -5.39 12.82 -25.67
C ARG A 415 -6.76 12.20 -25.88
N ILE A 416 -6.85 10.88 -25.84
CA ILE A 416 -8.10 10.15 -26.08
C ILE A 416 -9.13 10.46 -24.98
N TYR A 417 -8.67 10.54 -23.72
CA TYR A 417 -9.52 10.91 -22.59
C TYR A 417 -10.14 12.30 -22.80
N ALA A 418 -9.32 13.29 -23.18
CA ALA A 418 -9.79 14.64 -23.43
C ALA A 418 -10.73 14.74 -24.66
N GLU A 419 -10.48 13.96 -25.72
CA GLU A 419 -11.34 13.88 -26.89
C GLU A 419 -12.72 13.28 -26.58
N GLN A 420 -12.78 12.27 -25.69
CA GLN A 420 -14.04 11.61 -25.34
C GLN A 420 -14.86 12.36 -24.29
N LEU A 421 -14.20 13.00 -23.31
CA LEU A 421 -14.86 13.54 -22.12
C LEU A 421 -14.88 15.07 -22.08
N GLY A 422 -14.07 15.74 -22.92
CA GLY A 422 -13.97 17.20 -22.95
C GLY A 422 -13.17 17.81 -21.80
N GLU A 423 -12.50 16.98 -20.98
CA GLU A 423 -11.70 17.38 -19.83
C GLU A 423 -10.39 16.58 -19.77
N ALA A 424 -9.41 17.07 -19.03
CA ALA A 424 -8.15 16.35 -18.83
C ALA A 424 -8.28 15.36 -17.65
N PRO A 425 -7.66 14.15 -17.75
CA PRO A 425 -7.60 13.24 -16.61
C PRO A 425 -6.67 13.78 -15.53
N GLU A 426 -6.90 13.34 -14.30
CA GLU A 426 -5.93 13.51 -13.24
C GLU A 426 -4.76 12.55 -13.47
N VAL A 427 -3.52 13.06 -13.48
CA VAL A 427 -2.32 12.25 -13.65
C VAL A 427 -1.49 12.31 -12.39
N GLY A 428 -1.30 11.16 -11.79
CA GLY A 428 -0.63 11.02 -10.49
C GLY A 428 0.22 9.77 -10.37
N ALA A 429 0.68 9.55 -9.16
CA ALA A 429 1.32 8.32 -8.74
C ALA A 429 0.90 8.02 -7.31
N ILE A 430 0.90 6.75 -6.92
CA ILE A 430 0.56 6.36 -5.57
C ILE A 430 1.83 6.18 -4.72
N HIS A 431 1.81 6.68 -3.49
CA HIS A 431 2.91 6.48 -2.55
C HIS A 431 2.77 5.15 -1.76
N ALA A 432 2.41 4.10 -2.49
CA ALA A 432 2.29 2.70 -2.06
C ALA A 432 2.84 1.78 -3.16
N GLY A 433 2.99 0.49 -2.90
CA GLY A 433 3.41 -0.47 -3.92
C GLY A 433 2.32 -0.76 -4.94
N LEU A 434 2.70 -1.03 -6.18
CA LEU A 434 1.87 -1.60 -7.25
C LEU A 434 2.69 -2.63 -8.01
N GLU A 435 2.05 -3.61 -8.61
CA GLU A 435 2.71 -4.62 -9.45
C GLU A 435 3.51 -4.00 -10.60
N CYS A 436 3.08 -2.83 -11.11
CA CYS A 436 3.81 -2.10 -12.15
C CYS A 436 5.28 -1.83 -11.79
N GLY A 437 5.58 -1.53 -10.52
CA GLY A 437 6.97 -1.35 -10.07
C GLY A 437 7.80 -2.60 -10.27
N VAL A 438 7.27 -3.73 -9.83
CA VAL A 438 7.93 -5.04 -9.91
C VAL A 438 8.00 -5.53 -11.36
N ILE A 439 6.90 -5.42 -12.11
CA ILE A 439 6.86 -5.83 -13.53
C ILE A 439 7.84 -5.00 -14.36
N GLY A 440 7.95 -3.69 -14.08
CA GLY A 440 8.92 -2.81 -14.77
C GLY A 440 10.37 -3.22 -14.54
N GLU A 441 10.71 -3.73 -13.34
CA GLU A 441 12.03 -4.30 -13.05
C GLU A 441 12.23 -5.64 -13.76
N ARG A 442 11.22 -6.52 -13.78
CA ARG A 442 11.26 -7.84 -14.43
C ARG A 442 11.26 -7.78 -15.96
N ALA A 443 10.64 -6.75 -16.52
CA ALA A 443 10.56 -6.51 -17.97
C ALA A 443 11.07 -5.11 -18.34
N PRO A 444 12.39 -4.87 -18.33
CA PRO A 444 12.97 -3.55 -18.56
C PRO A 444 12.53 -2.92 -19.88
N GLY A 445 12.31 -1.60 -19.87
CA GLY A 445 11.87 -0.83 -21.03
C GLY A 445 10.36 -0.89 -21.27
N MET A 446 9.58 -1.35 -20.30
CA MET A 446 8.11 -1.31 -20.35
C MET A 446 7.61 0.14 -20.18
N ASP A 447 6.81 0.63 -21.13
CA ASP A 447 6.06 1.88 -21.04
C ASP A 447 4.68 1.57 -20.43
N MET A 448 4.37 2.13 -19.26
CA MET A 448 3.24 1.69 -18.46
C MET A 448 2.31 2.84 -18.06
N VAL A 449 1.02 2.53 -17.94
CA VAL A 449 -0.01 3.33 -17.27
C VAL A 449 -0.96 2.40 -16.52
N SER A 450 -1.51 2.89 -15.40
CA SER A 450 -2.61 2.22 -14.69
C SER A 450 -3.82 3.12 -14.66
N PHE A 451 -5.00 2.57 -14.94
CA PHE A 451 -6.29 3.25 -14.89
C PHE A 451 -7.43 2.22 -14.76
N GLY A 452 -8.56 2.64 -14.23
CA GLY A 452 -9.67 1.74 -13.97
C GLY A 452 -10.99 2.46 -13.68
N PRO A 453 -12.05 1.72 -13.33
CA PRO A 453 -13.32 2.27 -12.88
C PRO A 453 -13.24 2.69 -11.40
N THR A 454 -14.31 3.30 -10.89
CA THR A 454 -14.43 3.61 -9.45
C THR A 454 -14.80 2.36 -8.66
N ILE A 455 -13.91 1.96 -7.76
CA ILE A 455 -14.13 0.95 -6.73
C ILE A 455 -13.97 1.66 -5.37
N THR A 456 -14.80 1.37 -4.41
CA THR A 456 -14.70 1.94 -3.06
C THR A 456 -14.87 0.84 -2.02
N GLY A 457 -14.21 0.99 -0.88
CA GLY A 457 -14.27 0.03 0.20
C GLY A 457 -13.55 -1.29 -0.09
N ALA A 458 -12.61 -1.32 -1.05
CA ALA A 458 -11.75 -2.48 -1.29
C ALA A 458 -11.20 -3.03 0.03
N HIS A 459 -10.94 -4.34 0.08
CA HIS A 459 -10.47 -5.08 1.26
C HIS A 459 -11.45 -5.08 2.45
N SER A 460 -12.73 -4.76 2.22
CA SER A 460 -13.76 -4.81 3.25
C SER A 460 -15.11 -5.33 2.70
N PRO A 461 -16.04 -5.75 3.58
CA PRO A 461 -17.39 -6.13 3.15
C PRO A 461 -18.23 -4.97 2.56
N ASP A 462 -17.74 -3.73 2.64
CA ASP A 462 -18.36 -2.54 2.02
C ASP A 462 -17.85 -2.30 0.58
N GLU A 463 -17.06 -3.22 0.04
CA GLU A 463 -16.53 -3.13 -1.32
C GLU A 463 -17.65 -3.06 -2.35
N ARG A 464 -17.54 -2.10 -3.26
CA ARG A 464 -18.47 -1.88 -4.35
C ARG A 464 -17.81 -1.20 -5.54
N VAL A 465 -18.30 -1.52 -6.75
CA VAL A 465 -17.87 -0.90 -8.00
C VAL A 465 -19.01 -0.06 -8.60
N GLU A 466 -18.67 1.13 -9.08
CA GLU A 466 -19.63 2.05 -9.70
C GLU A 466 -19.87 1.66 -11.17
N ILE A 467 -21.06 1.12 -11.46
CA ILE A 467 -21.45 0.56 -12.76
C ILE A 467 -21.25 1.54 -13.93
N PRO A 468 -21.68 2.82 -13.86
CA PRO A 468 -21.46 3.77 -14.95
C PRO A 468 -19.99 4.01 -15.30
N THR A 469 -19.08 3.92 -14.31
CA THR A 469 -17.65 4.14 -14.57
C THR A 469 -16.99 2.97 -15.27
N VAL A 470 -17.50 1.74 -15.09
CA VAL A 470 -17.04 0.56 -15.83
C VAL A 470 -17.28 0.71 -17.34
N ALA A 471 -18.44 1.22 -17.73
CA ALA A 471 -18.73 1.47 -19.15
C ALA A 471 -17.84 2.58 -19.75
N LYS A 472 -17.57 3.64 -18.98
CA LYS A 472 -16.67 4.73 -19.40
C LYS A 472 -15.24 4.22 -19.54
N PHE A 473 -14.75 3.47 -18.55
CA PHE A 473 -13.45 2.83 -18.55
C PHE A 473 -13.26 1.89 -19.76
N TRP A 474 -14.24 1.04 -20.04
CA TRP A 474 -14.23 0.15 -21.19
C TRP A 474 -14.13 0.93 -22.52
N ASN A 475 -14.92 1.97 -22.70
CA ASN A 475 -14.90 2.79 -23.91
C ASN A 475 -13.55 3.50 -24.10
N LEU A 476 -12.95 4.01 -23.00
CA LEU A 476 -11.62 4.63 -23.02
C LEU A 476 -10.54 3.61 -23.42
N LEU A 477 -10.57 2.43 -22.81
CA LEU A 477 -9.66 1.34 -23.13
C LEU A 477 -9.74 0.89 -24.59
N LEU A 478 -10.96 0.72 -25.11
CA LEU A 478 -11.16 0.35 -26.52
C LEU A 478 -10.64 1.42 -27.47
N ALA A 479 -10.88 2.69 -27.18
CA ALA A 479 -10.38 3.79 -28.02
C ALA A 479 -8.85 3.86 -28.00
N LEU A 480 -8.23 3.63 -26.84
CA LEU A 480 -6.77 3.57 -26.72
C LEU A 480 -6.20 2.40 -27.53
N LEU A 481 -6.80 1.22 -27.43
CA LEU A 481 -6.35 0.05 -28.18
C LEU A 481 -6.55 0.23 -29.69
N ALA A 482 -7.65 0.86 -30.12
CA ALA A 482 -7.89 1.18 -31.53
C ALA A 482 -6.86 2.17 -32.09
N ASP A 483 -6.49 3.20 -31.31
CA ASP A 483 -5.43 4.16 -31.68
C ASP A 483 -4.04 3.45 -31.76
N MET A 484 -3.77 2.51 -30.85
CA MET A 484 -2.53 1.73 -30.84
C MET A 484 -2.48 0.71 -31.99
N ALA A 485 -3.63 0.29 -32.53
CA ALA A 485 -3.73 -0.58 -33.69
C ALA A 485 -3.38 0.12 -35.01
N GLU A 486 -3.39 1.47 -35.02
CA GLU A 486 -3.01 2.28 -36.22
C GLU A 486 -1.49 2.55 -36.30
N ALA A 487 -0.71 2.25 -35.27
CA ALA A 487 0.66 2.71 -35.10
C ALA A 487 1.71 1.72 -35.63
#